data_d6ac813992c5b32f435cf2c0cff8cc4a
#
_entry.id   d6ac813992c5b32f435cf2c0cff8cc4a
#
_cell.length_a   1.000
_cell.length_b   1.000
_cell.length_c   1.000
_cell.angle_alpha   90.00
_cell.angle_beta   90.00
_cell.angle_gamma   90.00
#
_symmetry.space_group_name_H-M   'P 1'
#
loop_
_entity.id
_entity.type
_entity.pdbx_description
1 polymer ?
#
loop_
_entity_poly.entity_id
_entity_poly.type
_entity_poly.pdbx_seq_one_letter_code
_entity_poly.pdbx_strand_id
1 'polypeptide(L)'
;MYADALDEKRTAFRREEKRYQLHRDQTFLTRRKKKVGGPLVTRKTDMGDALDSRNLRALAEAGGGEHGVRRVALIPSGDRNETAPREAYELASRPGCVVFPGALDVATQRKWLVDAVTRLCEPPAATNHDAEHGKIAGLWEAATSGDPRWLEPVDAEVETERDDVFDEADARGSRMANGKKKENAPKLCRWTSSRPANASDRTSAVSLLRRLRWTTLGPPYDWTNRTYKRDEPFNDVPEDIKARCDALVASFGDPEPEPEGSRFLSRREGGSFSNERVFDESFDEGRRETRSNGAGACFRFGAGLVNYYRSGDALAGHVDDAENDLKKPIVSFSLGSPCVFLLGGDDRDEKPSALLLRSGDAVVLARESRRRFHGVPRIFTKQENAVDGRGELLAAPNEVSDPKRWPEYPEVARYVAGGRVNISVRDID
;
A
#
# COMPACT_ATOMS: atom_id res chain seq x y z
N MET A 1 11.88 -16.78 29.98
CA MET A 1 10.93 -17.90 30.18
C MET A 1 9.51 -17.64 29.69
N TYR A 2 8.79 -16.58 30.12
CA TYR A 2 7.42 -16.30 29.59
C TYR A 2 7.41 -15.77 28.15
N ALA A 3 8.43 -15.05 27.72
CA ALA A 3 8.54 -14.53 26.36
C ALA A 3 8.78 -15.65 25.33
N ASP A 4 9.59 -16.63 25.68
CA ASP A 4 9.97 -17.73 24.79
C ASP A 4 8.80 -18.69 24.53
N ALA A 5 8.02 -19.03 25.57
CA ALA A 5 6.84 -19.90 25.44
C ALA A 5 5.69 -19.28 24.62
N LEU A 6 5.61 -17.95 24.55
CA LEU A 6 4.66 -17.24 23.68
C LEU A 6 5.16 -17.16 22.25
N ASP A 7 6.48 -17.22 22.03
CA ASP A 7 7.08 -17.15 20.69
C ASP A 7 6.97 -18.49 19.95
N GLU A 8 7.04 -19.62 20.66
CA GLU A 8 6.83 -20.95 20.08
C GLU A 8 5.43 -21.16 19.50
N LYS A 9 4.42 -20.46 20.05
CA LYS A 9 3.02 -20.53 19.56
C LYS A 9 2.72 -19.60 18.38
N ARG A 10 3.67 -18.79 17.95
CA ARG A 10 3.49 -17.86 16.82
C ARG A 10 3.96 -18.50 15.52
N THR A 11 3.26 -18.18 14.43
CA THR A 11 3.74 -18.51 13.09
C THR A 11 5.09 -17.83 12.80
N ALA A 12 5.87 -18.38 11.87
CA ALA A 12 7.17 -17.83 11.52
C ALA A 12 7.04 -16.37 11.02
N PHE A 13 6.03 -16.08 10.19
CA PHE A 13 5.75 -14.72 9.77
C PHE A 13 5.51 -13.78 10.95
N ARG A 14 4.71 -14.20 11.93
CA ARG A 14 4.40 -13.39 13.10
C ARG A 14 5.61 -13.17 14.01
N ARG A 15 6.54 -14.10 14.08
CA ARG A 15 7.81 -13.90 14.81
C ARG A 15 8.63 -12.78 14.18
N GLU A 16 8.78 -12.80 12.85
CA GLU A 16 9.53 -11.76 12.16
C GLU A 16 8.83 -10.39 12.22
N GLU A 17 7.49 -10.33 12.12
CA GLU A 17 6.77 -9.08 12.39
C GLU A 17 7.13 -8.50 13.77
N LYS A 18 7.15 -9.35 14.80
CA LYS A 18 7.49 -8.91 16.17
C LYS A 18 8.95 -8.52 16.33
N ARG A 19 9.85 -9.15 15.60
CA ARG A 19 11.27 -8.80 15.59
C ARG A 19 11.50 -7.37 15.13
N TYR A 20 10.78 -6.92 14.10
CA TYR A 20 10.92 -5.59 13.53
C TYR A 20 10.00 -4.53 14.17
N GLN A 21 8.89 -4.91 14.76
CA GLN A 21 7.97 -3.95 15.38
C GLN A 21 8.62 -3.20 16.56
N LEU A 22 8.21 -1.94 16.72
CA LEU A 22 8.47 -1.24 17.98
C LEU A 22 7.78 -1.97 19.13
N HIS A 23 8.54 -2.43 20.13
CA HIS A 23 7.98 -3.15 21.27
C HIS A 23 6.94 -2.28 22.00
N ARG A 24 5.78 -2.86 22.36
CA ARG A 24 4.73 -2.18 23.13
C ARG A 24 5.28 -1.60 24.44
N ASP A 25 6.26 -2.25 25.05
CA ASP A 25 6.91 -1.78 26.27
C ASP A 25 7.65 -0.46 26.08
N GLN A 26 8.19 -0.20 24.89
CA GLN A 26 8.82 1.06 24.55
C GLN A 26 7.77 2.18 24.37
N THR A 27 6.61 1.89 23.82
CA THR A 27 5.49 2.84 23.73
C THR A 27 4.88 3.14 25.09
N PHE A 28 4.76 2.16 25.98
CA PHE A 28 4.30 2.35 27.35
C PHE A 28 5.31 3.11 28.22
N LEU A 29 6.57 2.80 28.11
CA LEU A 29 7.66 3.55 28.79
C LEU A 29 7.71 4.99 28.30
N THR A 30 7.47 5.25 27.01
CA THR A 30 7.36 6.60 26.44
C THR A 30 6.21 7.38 27.07
N ARG A 31 5.04 6.77 27.27
CA ARG A 31 3.89 7.41 27.92
C ARG A 31 4.10 7.66 29.42
N ARG A 32 4.74 6.75 30.14
CA ARG A 32 5.09 6.91 31.56
C ARG A 32 6.26 7.87 31.80
N LYS A 33 7.30 7.81 30.95
CA LYS A 33 8.48 8.69 31.07
C LYS A 33 8.24 10.11 30.58
N LYS A 34 7.16 10.42 29.87
CA LYS A 34 6.76 11.82 29.62
C LYS A 34 6.55 12.60 30.92
N LYS A 35 6.34 11.91 32.05
CA LYS A 35 6.32 12.52 33.40
C LYS A 35 7.70 12.72 34.03
N VAL A 36 8.78 12.21 33.49
CA VAL A 36 10.12 12.18 34.13
C VAL A 36 11.25 12.57 33.18
N GLY A 37 11.01 13.25 32.07
CA GLY A 37 12.02 13.97 31.29
C GLY A 37 13.30 13.25 30.86
N GLY A 38 13.32 11.93 30.74
CA GLY A 38 14.49 11.16 30.30
C GLY A 38 14.45 10.79 28.80
N PRO A 39 15.65 10.64 28.14
CA PRO A 39 15.71 10.29 26.75
C PRO A 39 15.09 8.92 26.48
N LEU A 40 14.38 8.81 25.33
CA LEU A 40 13.86 7.53 24.79
C LEU A 40 15.02 6.58 24.50
N VAL A 41 15.17 5.52 25.27
CA VAL A 41 16.08 4.43 24.93
C VAL A 41 15.32 3.50 23.98
N THR A 42 15.49 3.70 22.67
CA THR A 42 15.02 2.76 21.67
C THR A 42 15.95 1.55 21.65
N ARG A 43 15.37 0.36 21.85
CA ARG A 43 16.11 -0.89 21.66
C ARG A 43 16.52 -0.95 20.19
N LYS A 44 17.82 -1.16 19.89
CA LYS A 44 18.29 -1.36 18.53
C LYS A 44 17.53 -2.53 17.92
N THR A 45 16.86 -2.29 16.80
CA THR A 45 16.29 -3.36 15.98
C THR A 45 17.44 -4.02 15.23
N ASP A 46 17.55 -5.32 15.35
CA ASP A 46 18.50 -6.08 14.56
C ASP A 46 18.00 -6.14 13.11
N MET A 47 18.74 -5.48 12.21
CA MET A 47 18.47 -5.39 10.77
C MET A 47 19.34 -6.35 9.95
N GLY A 48 20.13 -7.23 10.62
CA GLY A 48 21.16 -8.04 9.94
C GLY A 48 20.65 -8.90 8.79
N ASP A 49 19.39 -9.37 8.88
CA ASP A 49 18.78 -10.21 7.83
C ASP A 49 17.97 -9.40 6.80
N ALA A 50 17.82 -8.08 6.97
CA ALA A 50 17.06 -7.27 6.04
C ALA A 50 17.91 -6.85 4.84
N LEU A 51 17.43 -7.18 3.64
CA LEU A 51 18.06 -6.82 2.38
C LEU A 51 17.79 -5.33 2.10
N ASP A 52 18.80 -4.49 2.22
CA ASP A 52 18.68 -3.07 1.87
C ASP A 52 18.61 -2.91 0.35
N SER A 53 17.59 -2.22 -0.16
CA SER A 53 17.40 -1.96 -1.58
C SER A 53 18.64 -1.36 -2.26
N ARG A 54 19.42 -0.53 -1.55
CA ARG A 54 20.68 0.04 -2.02
C ARG A 54 21.80 -0.98 -2.24
N ASN A 55 21.71 -2.14 -1.62
CA ASN A 55 22.76 -3.17 -1.66
C ASN A 55 22.44 -4.31 -2.63
N LEU A 56 21.26 -4.34 -3.24
CA LEU A 56 20.81 -5.45 -4.10
C LEU A 56 21.75 -5.66 -5.28
N ARG A 57 22.32 -4.60 -5.85
CA ARG A 57 23.34 -4.71 -6.91
C ARG A 57 24.55 -5.50 -6.44
N ALA A 58 25.15 -5.09 -5.33
CA ALA A 58 26.33 -5.76 -4.79
C ALA A 58 26.06 -7.21 -4.40
N LEU A 59 24.87 -7.49 -3.85
CA LEU A 59 24.44 -8.84 -3.51
C LEU A 59 24.28 -9.72 -4.76
N ALA A 60 23.71 -9.20 -5.83
CA ALA A 60 23.56 -9.92 -7.09
C ALA A 60 24.92 -10.19 -7.76
N GLU A 61 25.84 -9.22 -7.75
CA GLU A 61 27.21 -9.34 -8.29
C GLU A 61 28.05 -10.35 -7.50
N ALA A 62 27.82 -10.48 -6.18
CA ALA A 62 28.46 -11.47 -5.32
C ALA A 62 27.90 -12.90 -5.49
N GLY A 63 27.04 -13.14 -6.48
CA GLY A 63 26.44 -14.46 -6.74
C GLY A 63 25.19 -14.74 -5.92
N GLY A 64 24.55 -13.69 -5.41
CA GLY A 64 23.27 -13.77 -4.70
C GLY A 64 23.36 -14.24 -3.25
N GLY A 65 24.48 -14.84 -2.83
CA GLY A 65 24.72 -15.29 -1.48
C GLY A 65 23.58 -16.16 -0.91
N GLU A 66 23.49 -16.25 0.40
CA GLU A 66 22.43 -16.96 1.15
C GLU A 66 21.02 -16.43 0.85
N HIS A 67 20.90 -15.18 0.39
CA HIS A 67 19.64 -14.52 0.13
C HIS A 67 19.13 -14.66 -1.30
N GLY A 68 19.94 -15.18 -2.23
CA GLY A 68 19.53 -15.49 -3.59
C GLY A 68 18.99 -14.29 -4.36
N VAL A 69 19.68 -13.12 -4.29
CA VAL A 69 19.31 -11.95 -5.12
C VAL A 69 19.89 -12.12 -6.52
N ARG A 70 19.06 -11.95 -7.54
CA ARG A 70 19.49 -11.95 -8.95
C ARG A 70 19.08 -10.67 -9.67
N ARG A 71 19.93 -10.17 -10.54
CA ARG A 71 19.59 -9.06 -11.41
C ARG A 71 18.62 -9.53 -12.49
N VAL A 72 17.57 -8.77 -12.72
CA VAL A 72 16.62 -9.03 -13.79
C VAL A 72 17.10 -8.33 -15.06
N ALA A 73 17.10 -9.05 -16.18
CA ALA A 73 17.35 -8.45 -17.48
C ALA A 73 16.15 -7.59 -17.86
N LEU A 74 16.39 -6.29 -18.04
CA LEU A 74 15.34 -5.36 -18.42
C LEU A 74 15.19 -5.34 -19.94
N ILE A 75 13.97 -5.35 -20.43
CA ILE A 75 13.61 -5.16 -21.83
C ILE A 75 13.75 -3.67 -22.13
N PRO A 76 14.58 -3.25 -23.11
CA PRO A 76 14.69 -1.86 -23.48
C PRO A 76 13.33 -1.34 -23.98
N SER A 77 12.84 -0.25 -23.42
CA SER A 77 11.70 0.43 -24.03
C SER A 77 12.15 1.05 -25.35
N GLY A 78 11.37 0.86 -26.42
CA GLY A 78 11.67 1.43 -27.74
C GLY A 78 11.72 2.96 -27.76
N ASP A 79 11.04 3.60 -26.82
CA ASP A 79 11.14 5.03 -26.53
C ASP A 79 12.25 5.28 -25.51
N ARG A 80 13.20 6.13 -25.87
CA ARG A 80 14.23 6.65 -24.95
C ARG A 80 13.60 7.61 -23.92
N ASN A 81 12.56 7.15 -23.25
CA ASN A 81 11.91 7.94 -22.22
C ASN A 81 12.74 7.87 -20.94
N GLU A 82 13.06 9.00 -20.34
CA GLU A 82 13.82 9.10 -19.08
C GLU A 82 13.16 8.34 -17.92
N THR A 83 11.96 7.82 -18.14
CA THR A 83 11.14 7.09 -17.15
C THR A 83 11.43 5.59 -17.07
N ALA A 84 12.25 5.01 -17.97
CA ALA A 84 12.57 3.58 -17.92
C ALA A 84 13.36 3.22 -16.65
N PRO A 85 13.06 2.08 -16.00
CA PRO A 85 13.82 1.64 -14.84
C PRO A 85 15.27 1.31 -15.26
N ARG A 86 16.23 1.70 -14.41
CA ARG A 86 17.66 1.48 -14.70
C ARG A 86 18.14 0.08 -14.32
N GLU A 87 17.54 -0.50 -13.29
CA GLU A 87 17.89 -1.82 -12.77
C GLU A 87 16.72 -2.42 -11.99
N ALA A 88 16.68 -3.74 -11.97
CA ALA A 88 15.71 -4.51 -11.22
C ALA A 88 16.36 -5.75 -10.64
N TYR A 89 15.86 -6.19 -9.48
CA TYR A 89 16.37 -7.34 -8.75
C TYR A 89 15.23 -8.22 -8.30
N GLU A 90 15.37 -9.52 -8.48
CA GLU A 90 14.42 -10.52 -8.02
C GLU A 90 15.02 -11.32 -6.87
N LEU A 91 14.19 -11.60 -5.87
CA LEU A 91 14.54 -12.52 -4.80
C LEU A 91 14.35 -13.96 -5.29
N ALA A 92 15.42 -14.72 -5.44
CA ALA A 92 15.34 -16.11 -5.91
C ALA A 92 14.48 -16.99 -4.99
N SER A 93 14.47 -16.70 -3.68
CA SER A 93 13.59 -17.37 -2.70
C SER A 93 12.12 -16.93 -2.81
N ARG A 94 11.83 -15.88 -3.60
CA ARG A 94 10.50 -15.29 -3.76
C ARG A 94 10.28 -14.93 -5.23
N PRO A 95 10.15 -15.92 -6.14
CA PRO A 95 9.94 -15.67 -7.55
C PRO A 95 8.73 -14.76 -7.80
N GLY A 96 8.90 -13.80 -8.71
CA GLY A 96 7.89 -12.78 -8.97
C GLY A 96 7.90 -11.58 -8.03
N CYS A 97 8.78 -11.55 -7.01
CA CYS A 97 9.05 -10.35 -6.24
C CYS A 97 10.20 -9.58 -6.91
N VAL A 98 9.86 -8.55 -7.66
CA VAL A 98 10.85 -7.72 -8.36
C VAL A 98 10.96 -6.36 -7.68
N VAL A 99 12.16 -6.01 -7.26
CA VAL A 99 12.48 -4.73 -6.60
C VAL A 99 13.19 -3.83 -7.59
N PHE A 100 12.74 -2.60 -7.69
CA PHE A 100 13.31 -1.53 -8.50
C PHE A 100 13.84 -0.42 -7.58
N PRO A 101 15.13 -0.44 -7.22
CA PRO A 101 15.71 0.62 -6.41
C PRO A 101 15.69 1.96 -7.15
N GLY A 102 15.21 3.02 -6.49
CA GLY A 102 15.14 4.34 -7.09
C GLY A 102 14.29 4.42 -8.36
N ALA A 103 13.21 3.63 -8.44
CA ALA A 103 12.28 3.64 -9.57
C ALA A 103 11.69 5.02 -9.88
N LEU A 104 11.59 5.89 -8.87
CA LEU A 104 11.08 7.24 -9.01
C LEU A 104 12.20 8.25 -8.81
N ASP A 105 12.33 9.20 -9.74
CA ASP A 105 13.16 10.37 -9.55
C ASP A 105 12.60 11.32 -8.46
N VAL A 106 13.39 12.29 -8.06
CA VAL A 106 13.02 13.22 -6.98
C VAL A 106 11.80 14.09 -7.35
N ALA A 107 11.70 14.51 -8.60
CA ALA A 107 10.59 15.35 -9.06
C ALA A 107 9.27 14.58 -9.01
N THR A 108 9.25 13.35 -9.49
CA THR A 108 8.10 12.45 -9.41
C THR A 108 7.71 12.14 -7.97
N GLN A 109 8.68 11.83 -7.10
CA GLN A 109 8.42 11.61 -5.68
C GLN A 109 7.77 12.83 -5.03
N ARG A 110 8.28 14.05 -5.28
CA ARG A 110 7.74 15.30 -4.76
C ARG A 110 6.31 15.52 -5.24
N LYS A 111 6.08 15.39 -6.54
CA LYS A 111 4.73 15.52 -7.12
C LYS A 111 3.73 14.59 -6.46
N TRP A 112 4.07 13.29 -6.39
CA TRP A 112 3.15 12.29 -5.83
C TRP A 112 2.93 12.44 -4.32
N LEU A 113 3.91 12.97 -3.58
CA LEU A 113 3.75 13.27 -2.16
C LEU A 113 2.82 14.46 -1.95
N VAL A 114 2.91 15.52 -2.76
CA VAL A 114 1.95 16.63 -2.74
C VAL A 114 0.56 16.11 -3.08
N ASP A 115 0.43 15.39 -4.20
CA ASP A 115 -0.86 14.82 -4.64
C ASP A 115 -1.47 13.92 -3.56
N ALA A 116 -0.68 13.09 -2.90
CA ALA A 116 -1.17 12.16 -1.88
C ALA A 116 -1.82 12.87 -0.69
N VAL A 117 -1.32 14.04 -0.29
CA VAL A 117 -1.83 14.74 0.89
C VAL A 117 -2.83 15.85 0.58
N THR A 118 -2.88 16.34 -0.67
CA THR A 118 -3.74 17.45 -1.07
C THR A 118 -4.88 17.07 -2.01
N ARG A 119 -4.71 16.05 -2.84
CA ARG A 119 -5.65 15.72 -3.91
C ARG A 119 -6.19 14.30 -3.84
N LEU A 120 -5.32 13.30 -3.67
CA LEU A 120 -5.73 11.89 -3.76
C LEU A 120 -6.61 11.45 -2.59
N CYS A 121 -6.54 12.14 -1.45
CA CYS A 121 -7.37 11.86 -0.28
C CYS A 121 -8.65 12.73 -0.21
N GLU A 122 -8.86 13.61 -1.19
CA GLU A 122 -10.07 14.43 -1.26
C GLU A 122 -11.27 13.63 -1.79
N PRO A 123 -12.49 14.00 -1.37
CA PRO A 123 -13.68 13.42 -1.95
C PRO A 123 -13.69 13.51 -3.50
N PRO A 124 -14.22 12.48 -4.19
CA PRO A 124 -15.02 11.35 -3.69
C PRO A 124 -14.22 10.14 -3.18
N ALA A 125 -12.88 10.19 -3.12
CA ALA A 125 -12.08 9.09 -2.61
C ALA A 125 -12.58 8.61 -1.22
N ALA A 126 -12.52 7.30 -0.99
CA ALA A 126 -12.84 6.76 0.33
C ALA A 126 -11.60 6.78 1.23
N THR A 127 -11.80 7.12 2.50
CA THR A 127 -10.75 7.15 3.51
C THR A 127 -11.16 6.37 4.76
N ASN A 128 -10.19 6.11 5.65
CA ASN A 128 -10.49 5.49 6.95
C ASN A 128 -11.34 6.38 7.88
N HIS A 129 -11.59 7.63 7.52
CA HIS A 129 -12.42 8.55 8.30
C HIS A 129 -13.90 8.46 7.95
N ASP A 130 -14.24 7.95 6.77
CA ASP A 130 -15.60 7.98 6.24
C ASP A 130 -16.64 7.31 7.14
N ALA A 131 -16.27 6.23 7.79
CA ALA A 131 -17.19 5.49 8.68
C ALA A 131 -17.60 6.30 9.93
N GLU A 132 -16.69 7.14 10.45
CA GLU A 132 -16.94 7.94 11.66
C GLU A 132 -17.48 9.34 11.32
N HIS A 133 -16.94 9.94 10.25
CA HIS A 133 -17.14 11.37 9.97
C HIS A 133 -17.82 11.65 8.64
N GLY A 134 -17.94 10.66 7.74
CA GLY A 134 -18.33 10.89 6.34
C GLY A 134 -17.16 11.46 5.52
N LYS A 135 -17.46 12.02 4.35
CA LYS A 135 -16.46 12.59 3.47
C LYS A 135 -15.91 13.90 4.03
N ILE A 136 -14.58 13.95 4.20
CA ILE A 136 -13.87 15.13 4.72
C ILE A 136 -13.12 15.78 3.55
N ALA A 137 -13.51 17.02 3.21
CA ALA A 137 -12.78 17.82 2.22
C ALA A 137 -11.84 18.82 2.91
N GLY A 138 -10.74 19.20 2.23
CA GLY A 138 -9.81 20.22 2.70
C GLY A 138 -9.06 19.86 3.98
N LEU A 139 -8.83 18.56 4.23
CA LEU A 139 -8.17 18.11 5.47
C LEU A 139 -6.73 18.64 5.58
N TRP A 140 -5.98 18.65 4.46
CA TRP A 140 -4.62 19.13 4.45
C TRP A 140 -4.54 20.62 4.75
N GLU A 141 -5.33 21.43 4.05
CA GLU A 141 -5.38 22.88 4.21
C GLU A 141 -5.81 23.24 5.63
N ALA A 142 -6.84 22.57 6.18
CA ALA A 142 -7.29 22.80 7.53
C ALA A 142 -6.23 22.45 8.58
N ALA A 143 -5.43 21.40 8.34
CA ALA A 143 -4.39 20.96 9.29
C ALA A 143 -3.12 21.81 9.23
N THR A 144 -2.87 22.51 8.11
CA THR A 144 -1.65 23.28 7.85
C THR A 144 -1.88 24.80 7.85
N SER A 145 -3.11 25.28 8.03
CA SER A 145 -3.50 26.70 8.02
C SER A 145 -2.80 27.58 9.07
N GLY A 146 -2.14 26.99 10.07
CA GLY A 146 -1.58 27.70 11.22
C GLY A 146 -2.57 27.94 12.34
N ASP A 147 -3.85 28.07 12.05
CA ASP A 147 -4.93 28.21 13.02
C ASP A 147 -5.57 26.85 13.34
N PRO A 148 -5.93 26.60 14.62
CA PRO A 148 -6.64 25.39 14.97
C PRO A 148 -7.98 25.29 14.22
N ARG A 149 -8.25 24.11 13.63
CA ARG A 149 -9.51 23.81 12.95
C ARG A 149 -10.12 22.53 13.51
N TRP A 150 -11.42 22.52 13.65
CA TRP A 150 -12.19 21.36 14.10
C TRP A 150 -13.24 20.98 13.08
N LEU A 151 -13.49 19.68 12.97
CA LEU A 151 -14.55 19.15 12.12
C LEU A 151 -15.88 19.25 12.87
N GLU A 152 -16.87 19.84 12.24
CA GLU A 152 -18.24 19.96 12.75
C GLU A 152 -19.20 19.29 11.75
N PRO A 153 -20.02 18.31 12.19
CA PRO A 153 -21.08 17.78 11.34
C PRO A 153 -22.06 18.91 10.98
N VAL A 154 -22.42 18.97 9.71
CA VAL A 154 -23.53 19.81 9.27
C VAL A 154 -24.76 18.93 9.22
N ASP A 155 -25.76 19.23 10.04
CA ASP A 155 -27.07 18.62 9.87
C ASP A 155 -27.56 19.01 8.48
N ALA A 156 -27.89 18.03 7.65
CA ALA A 156 -28.47 18.28 6.36
C ALA A 156 -29.87 18.85 6.60
N GLU A 157 -29.96 20.17 6.83
CA GLU A 157 -31.19 20.88 6.62
C GLU A 157 -31.51 20.71 5.14
N VAL A 158 -32.58 19.98 4.88
CA VAL A 158 -33.18 19.88 3.58
C VAL A 158 -33.52 21.31 3.15
N GLU A 159 -32.70 21.93 2.31
CA GLU A 159 -33.13 23.04 1.49
C GLU A 159 -34.21 22.49 0.55
N THR A 160 -35.42 22.37 1.07
CA THR A 160 -36.61 22.31 0.24
C THR A 160 -36.77 23.71 -0.34
N GLU A 161 -36.21 23.93 -1.55
CA GLU A 161 -36.77 24.99 -2.41
C GLU A 161 -38.27 24.72 -2.49
N ARG A 162 -39.02 25.67 -1.96
CA ARG A 162 -40.47 25.71 -2.08
C ARG A 162 -40.77 26.11 -3.50
N ASP A 163 -40.90 25.14 -4.37
CA ASP A 163 -41.74 25.33 -5.55
C ASP A 163 -43.18 25.13 -5.09
N ASP A 164 -43.84 26.27 -4.84
CA ASP A 164 -45.28 26.35 -4.69
C ASP A 164 -45.95 26.01 -6.01
N VAL A 165 -46.32 24.76 -6.19
CA VAL A 165 -47.36 24.38 -7.15
C VAL A 165 -48.40 23.53 -6.41
N PHE A 166 -49.53 24.17 -6.21
CA PHE A 166 -50.78 23.53 -5.81
C PHE A 166 -51.15 22.43 -6.79
N ASP A 167 -51.45 21.25 -6.29
CA ASP A 167 -52.58 20.46 -6.78
C ASP A 167 -53.09 19.49 -5.67
N GLU A 168 -54.41 19.68 -5.37
CA GLU A 168 -55.21 18.80 -4.58
C GLU A 168 -55.49 17.50 -5.36
N ALA A 169 -55.41 16.38 -4.70
CA ALA A 169 -56.38 15.28 -4.59
C ALA A 169 -55.71 13.93 -4.37
N ASP A 170 -55.93 13.32 -3.31
CA ASP A 170 -56.66 12.06 -2.98
C ASP A 170 -56.09 11.37 -1.77
N ALA A 171 -56.91 11.42 -0.73
CA ALA A 171 -56.82 10.58 0.45
C ALA A 171 -57.35 9.17 0.15
N ARG A 172 -56.56 8.13 0.40
CA ARG A 172 -57.02 6.88 1.06
C ARG A 172 -55.92 5.84 1.19
N GLY A 173 -55.53 5.59 2.42
CA GLY A 173 -55.33 4.30 3.05
C GLY A 173 -54.31 3.31 2.50
N SER A 174 -53.19 3.14 3.18
CA SER A 174 -52.84 1.80 3.70
C SER A 174 -51.61 1.90 4.64
N ARG A 175 -51.82 1.57 5.90
CA ARG A 175 -50.74 1.28 6.86
C ARG A 175 -50.15 -0.06 6.50
N MET A 176 -48.87 -0.07 6.11
CA MET A 176 -47.98 -1.23 6.26
C MET A 176 -46.64 -0.73 6.77
N ALA A 177 -46.33 -1.14 8.00
CA ALA A 177 -45.04 -0.93 8.63
C ALA A 177 -43.97 -1.75 7.89
N ASN A 178 -43.06 -1.10 7.17
CA ASN A 178 -41.80 -1.67 6.79
C ASN A 178 -40.69 -0.74 7.29
N GLY A 179 -39.99 -1.22 8.33
CA GLY A 179 -38.81 -0.55 8.84
C GLY A 179 -37.72 -0.52 7.80
N LYS A 180 -37.74 0.48 6.93
CA LYS A 180 -36.58 0.82 6.10
C LYS A 180 -35.51 1.36 7.04
N LYS A 181 -34.38 0.64 7.14
CA LYS A 181 -33.13 1.22 7.62
C LYS A 181 -32.96 2.55 6.89
N LYS A 182 -32.91 3.65 7.66
CA LYS A 182 -32.50 4.95 7.13
C LYS A 182 -31.12 4.74 6.50
N GLU A 183 -31.03 4.73 5.19
CA GLU A 183 -29.76 4.92 4.51
C GLU A 183 -29.22 6.26 5.00
N ASN A 184 -28.06 6.19 5.69
CA ASN A 184 -27.40 7.38 6.18
C ASN A 184 -26.96 8.18 4.95
N ALA A 185 -27.66 9.27 4.66
CA ALA A 185 -27.15 10.28 3.74
C ALA A 185 -25.72 10.65 4.16
N PRO A 186 -24.79 10.88 3.21
CA PRO A 186 -23.43 11.21 3.57
C PRO A 186 -23.43 12.44 4.48
N LYS A 187 -22.87 12.30 5.68
CA LYS A 187 -22.74 13.40 6.61
C LYS A 187 -21.84 14.45 5.97
N LEU A 188 -22.37 15.64 5.74
CA LEU A 188 -21.59 16.78 5.35
C LEU A 188 -20.90 17.34 6.58
N CYS A 189 -19.61 17.65 6.46
CA CYS A 189 -18.82 18.22 7.53
C CYS A 189 -18.21 19.55 7.06
N ARG A 190 -18.03 20.48 7.98
CA ARG A 190 -17.35 21.76 7.73
C ARG A 190 -16.23 22.00 8.74
N TRP A 191 -15.27 22.83 8.37
CA TRP A 191 -14.20 23.26 9.27
C TRP A 191 -14.64 24.53 10.00
N THR A 192 -14.43 24.54 11.33
CA THR A 192 -14.64 25.70 12.19
C THR A 192 -13.39 26.07 12.94
N SER A 193 -13.17 27.38 13.16
CA SER A 193 -12.09 27.92 14.01
C SER A 193 -12.44 27.86 15.49
N SER A 194 -13.72 27.82 15.84
CA SER A 194 -14.19 27.67 17.22
C SER A 194 -14.34 26.19 17.55
N ARG A 195 -13.73 25.76 18.67
CA ARG A 195 -13.90 24.39 19.13
C ARG A 195 -15.34 24.13 19.53
N PRO A 196 -16.06 23.21 18.85
CA PRO A 196 -17.42 22.86 19.26
C PRO A 196 -17.43 22.33 20.70
N ALA A 197 -18.48 22.68 21.48
CA ALA A 197 -18.57 22.35 22.91
C ALA A 197 -18.39 20.84 23.20
N ASN A 198 -18.85 20.00 22.29
CA ASN A 198 -18.77 18.53 22.38
C ASN A 198 -17.59 17.95 21.57
N ALA A 199 -16.72 18.79 20.98
CA ALA A 199 -15.62 18.30 20.17
C ALA A 199 -14.54 17.67 21.06
N SER A 200 -14.15 16.44 20.74
CA SER A 200 -12.96 15.82 21.27
C SER A 200 -11.71 16.36 20.54
N ASP A 201 -10.54 16.27 21.16
CA ASP A 201 -9.27 16.58 20.47
C ASP A 201 -9.08 15.73 19.19
N ARG A 202 -9.82 14.65 19.08
CA ARG A 202 -9.79 13.72 17.94
C ARG A 202 -10.37 14.30 16.66
N THR A 203 -11.24 15.32 16.74
CA THR A 203 -11.86 16.00 15.59
C THR A 203 -11.10 17.24 15.11
N SER A 204 -9.96 17.58 15.73
CA SER A 204 -9.10 18.63 15.20
C SER A 204 -8.44 18.17 13.87
N ALA A 205 -8.28 19.09 12.92
CA ALA A 205 -7.70 18.82 11.61
C ALA A 205 -6.32 18.14 11.74
N VAL A 206 -5.47 18.64 12.61
CA VAL A 206 -4.14 18.06 12.91
C VAL A 206 -4.26 16.61 13.41
N SER A 207 -5.25 16.34 14.27
CA SER A 207 -5.49 14.99 14.80
C SER A 207 -6.02 14.04 13.71
N LEU A 208 -6.92 14.51 12.86
CA LEU A 208 -7.46 13.76 11.74
C LEU A 208 -6.37 13.46 10.72
N LEU A 209 -5.57 14.45 10.33
CA LEU A 209 -4.44 14.23 9.41
C LEU A 209 -3.43 13.21 9.97
N ARG A 210 -3.15 13.23 11.28
CA ARG A 210 -2.29 12.20 11.91
C ARG A 210 -2.89 10.81 11.92
N ARG A 211 -4.20 10.69 11.83
CA ARG A 211 -4.95 9.43 11.84
C ARG A 211 -5.42 9.01 10.45
N LEU A 212 -5.10 9.76 9.41
CA LEU A 212 -5.27 9.32 8.04
C LEU A 212 -4.36 8.10 7.82
N ARG A 213 -4.96 6.95 7.48
CA ARG A 213 -4.29 5.67 7.31
C ARG A 213 -4.27 5.21 5.88
N TRP A 214 -5.34 5.45 5.16
CA TRP A 214 -5.46 5.09 3.77
C TRP A 214 -6.51 5.94 3.04
N THR A 215 -6.34 6.02 1.74
CA THR A 215 -7.33 6.49 0.78
C THR A 215 -7.36 5.60 -0.44
N THR A 216 -8.52 5.48 -1.09
CA THR A 216 -8.67 4.69 -2.31
C THR A 216 -8.26 5.48 -3.54
N LEU A 217 -7.73 4.75 -4.54
CA LEU A 217 -7.62 5.16 -5.93
C LEU A 217 -8.49 4.22 -6.76
N GLY A 218 -9.30 4.74 -7.67
CA GLY A 218 -10.33 3.96 -8.35
C GLY A 218 -11.50 3.60 -7.44
N PRO A 219 -12.32 2.61 -7.84
CA PRO A 219 -13.51 2.21 -7.11
C PRO A 219 -13.21 1.82 -5.66
N PRO A 220 -14.03 2.27 -4.68
CA PRO A 220 -13.90 1.84 -3.31
C PRO A 220 -14.09 0.33 -3.17
N TYR A 221 -13.33 -0.29 -2.27
CA TYR A 221 -13.45 -1.72 -1.98
C TYR A 221 -14.36 -1.97 -0.78
N ASP A 222 -15.37 -2.82 -0.96
CA ASP A 222 -16.26 -3.28 0.11
C ASP A 222 -15.64 -4.51 0.80
N TRP A 223 -15.08 -4.30 1.97
CA TRP A 223 -14.43 -5.34 2.78
C TRP A 223 -15.40 -6.43 3.25
N THR A 224 -16.69 -6.12 3.37
CA THR A 224 -17.72 -7.07 3.81
C THR A 224 -18.13 -8.03 2.69
N ASN A 225 -18.39 -7.47 1.49
CA ASN A 225 -18.84 -8.23 0.33
C ASN A 225 -17.67 -8.66 -0.57
N ARG A 226 -16.46 -8.20 -0.30
CA ARG A 226 -15.23 -8.48 -1.06
C ARG A 226 -15.36 -8.12 -2.56
N THR A 227 -15.92 -6.93 -2.82
CA THR A 227 -16.16 -6.44 -4.18
C THR A 227 -15.75 -4.97 -4.33
N TYR A 228 -15.41 -4.58 -5.55
CA TYR A 228 -15.20 -3.18 -5.90
C TYR A 228 -16.53 -2.51 -6.25
N LYS A 229 -16.82 -1.38 -5.60
CA LYS A 229 -18.07 -0.61 -5.79
C LYS A 229 -17.90 0.36 -6.97
N ARG A 230 -18.10 -0.13 -8.18
CA ARG A 230 -17.92 0.65 -9.41
C ARG A 230 -19.02 1.69 -9.64
N ASP A 231 -20.15 1.55 -8.97
CA ASP A 231 -21.30 2.46 -9.05
C ASP A 231 -21.19 3.65 -8.08
N GLU A 232 -20.25 3.62 -7.12
CA GLU A 232 -20.00 4.75 -6.23
C GLU A 232 -19.00 5.73 -6.88
N PRO A 233 -19.13 7.04 -6.64
CA PRO A 233 -18.16 8.02 -7.12
C PRO A 233 -16.76 7.76 -6.56
N PHE A 234 -15.72 7.88 -7.39
CA PHE A 234 -14.32 7.70 -7.01
C PHE A 234 -13.39 8.60 -7.84
N ASN A 235 -12.17 8.77 -7.35
CA ASN A 235 -11.08 9.38 -8.09
C ASN A 235 -10.30 8.30 -8.84
N ASP A 236 -10.12 8.46 -10.14
CA ASP A 236 -9.31 7.55 -10.95
C ASP A 236 -7.87 7.47 -10.46
N VAL A 237 -7.22 6.34 -10.73
CA VAL A 237 -5.77 6.24 -10.60
C VAL A 237 -5.13 7.25 -11.57
N PRO A 238 -4.26 8.17 -11.11
CA PRO A 238 -3.60 9.14 -11.98
C PRO A 238 -2.83 8.49 -13.13
N GLU A 239 -2.92 9.09 -14.32
CA GLU A 239 -2.31 8.54 -15.54
C GLU A 239 -0.78 8.40 -15.44
N ASP A 240 -0.10 9.32 -14.77
CA ASP A 240 1.35 9.23 -14.55
C ASP A 240 1.73 8.07 -13.62
N ILE A 241 0.86 7.70 -12.68
CA ILE A 241 1.03 6.50 -11.85
C ILE A 241 0.78 5.25 -12.68
N LYS A 242 -0.27 5.20 -13.51
CA LYS A 242 -0.56 4.08 -14.42
C LYS A 242 0.60 3.86 -15.39
N ALA A 243 1.04 4.93 -16.06
CA ALA A 243 2.15 4.88 -17.00
C ALA A 243 3.45 4.36 -16.35
N ARG A 244 3.70 4.73 -15.08
CA ARG A 244 4.85 4.21 -14.35
C ARG A 244 4.68 2.72 -14.01
N CYS A 245 3.49 2.28 -13.64
CA CYS A 245 3.19 0.87 -13.41
C CYS A 245 3.42 0.05 -14.69
N ASP A 246 2.87 0.51 -15.82
CA ASP A 246 3.04 -0.14 -17.12
C ASP A 246 4.52 -0.25 -17.51
N ALA A 247 5.29 0.84 -17.34
CA ALA A 247 6.71 0.85 -17.65
C ALA A 247 7.51 -0.15 -16.80
N LEU A 248 7.18 -0.28 -15.51
CA LEU A 248 7.84 -1.25 -14.63
C LEU A 248 7.49 -2.68 -15.02
N VAL A 249 6.21 -2.99 -15.22
CA VAL A 249 5.77 -4.35 -15.57
C VAL A 249 6.27 -4.75 -16.95
N ALA A 250 6.18 -3.87 -17.95
CA ALA A 250 6.68 -4.15 -19.29
C ALA A 250 8.22 -4.37 -19.32
N SER A 251 8.96 -3.76 -18.38
CA SER A 251 10.43 -3.80 -18.39
C SER A 251 11.03 -5.17 -18.07
N PHE A 252 10.35 -6.05 -17.35
CA PHE A 252 10.89 -7.39 -17.02
C PHE A 252 10.17 -8.54 -17.72
N GLY A 253 9.24 -8.23 -18.62
CA GLY A 253 8.44 -9.18 -19.37
C GLY A 253 7.47 -9.97 -18.50
N ASP A 254 6.33 -10.28 -19.06
CA ASP A 254 5.50 -11.35 -18.50
C ASP A 254 6.10 -12.66 -19.01
N PRO A 255 6.60 -13.57 -18.16
CA PRO A 255 6.94 -14.88 -18.65
C PRO A 255 5.66 -15.50 -19.17
N GLU A 256 5.74 -16.11 -20.32
CA GLU A 256 4.66 -16.96 -20.85
C GLU A 256 4.06 -17.79 -19.70
N PRO A 257 2.73 -17.92 -19.60
CA PRO A 257 2.16 -18.79 -18.61
C PRO A 257 2.80 -20.15 -18.78
N GLU A 258 3.36 -20.69 -17.69
CA GLU A 258 3.88 -22.07 -17.70
C GLU A 258 2.79 -22.96 -18.30
N PRO A 259 3.12 -23.82 -19.28
CA PRO A 259 2.12 -24.69 -19.89
C PRO A 259 1.42 -25.48 -18.79
N GLU A 260 0.10 -25.51 -18.82
CA GLU A 260 -0.72 -26.27 -17.87
C GLU A 260 -0.23 -27.72 -17.87
N GLY A 261 0.57 -28.07 -16.89
CA GLY A 261 1.19 -29.41 -16.79
C GLY A 261 2.43 -29.48 -15.92
N SER A 262 3.08 -28.37 -15.60
CA SER A 262 4.20 -28.36 -14.67
C SER A 262 3.71 -28.46 -13.22
N ARG A 263 3.13 -29.59 -12.83
CA ARG A 263 2.91 -29.93 -11.44
C ARG A 263 4.28 -30.20 -10.83
N PHE A 264 4.70 -29.34 -9.93
CA PHE A 264 5.77 -29.66 -8.99
C PHE A 264 5.42 -30.96 -8.26
N LEU A 265 6.09 -32.04 -8.67
CA LEU A 265 6.09 -33.28 -7.91
C LEU A 265 6.85 -33.02 -6.61
N SER A 266 6.12 -32.76 -5.54
CA SER A 266 6.66 -32.90 -4.20
C SER A 266 7.17 -34.34 -4.08
N ARG A 267 8.46 -34.49 -3.91
CA ARG A 267 9.15 -35.75 -3.70
C ARG A 267 8.62 -36.40 -2.41
N ARG A 268 7.58 -37.25 -2.55
CA ARG A 268 7.29 -38.28 -1.55
C ARG A 268 8.02 -39.53 -2.01
N GLU A 269 8.94 -39.97 -1.19
CA GLU A 269 9.64 -41.25 -1.36
C GLU A 269 8.64 -42.41 -1.25
N GLY A 270 8.72 -43.33 -2.22
CA GLY A 270 8.15 -44.66 -2.16
C GLY A 270 6.84 -44.90 -2.93
N GLY A 271 6.94 -45.37 -4.16
CA GLY A 271 5.82 -45.92 -4.93
C GLY A 271 6.15 -46.18 -6.41
N SER A 272 6.10 -47.45 -6.75
CA SER A 272 6.39 -48.05 -8.07
C SER A 272 5.62 -47.43 -9.24
N PHE A 273 6.32 -47.25 -10.36
CA PHE A 273 5.78 -46.74 -11.63
C PHE A 273 5.25 -47.89 -12.49
N SER A 274 4.04 -47.76 -13.06
CA SER A 274 3.63 -48.40 -14.28
C SER A 274 3.29 -47.34 -15.33
N ASN A 275 3.98 -47.44 -16.48
CA ASN A 275 3.83 -46.59 -17.65
C ASN A 275 2.60 -47.06 -18.47
N GLU A 276 1.61 -46.22 -18.66
CA GLU A 276 0.77 -46.30 -19.84
C GLU A 276 0.51 -44.91 -20.43
N ARG A 277 1.03 -44.72 -21.64
CA ARG A 277 0.73 -43.56 -22.49
C ARG A 277 -0.54 -43.84 -23.28
N VAL A 278 -1.52 -42.99 -23.10
CA VAL A 278 -2.62 -42.92 -24.09
C VAL A 278 -2.50 -41.56 -24.77
N PHE A 279 -2.13 -41.60 -26.05
CA PHE A 279 -2.24 -40.47 -26.97
C PHE A 279 -3.67 -40.45 -27.49
N ASP A 280 -4.37 -39.36 -27.38
CA ASP A 280 -5.57 -39.08 -28.16
C ASP A 280 -5.27 -37.92 -29.10
N GLU A 281 -5.16 -38.25 -30.39
CA GLU A 281 -5.07 -37.31 -31.50
C GLU A 281 -6.48 -36.98 -31.99
N SER A 282 -6.97 -35.80 -31.65
CA SER A 282 -8.01 -35.14 -32.45
C SER A 282 -7.61 -33.71 -32.76
N PHE A 283 -7.03 -33.55 -33.94
CA PHE A 283 -6.76 -32.28 -34.59
C PHE A 283 -8.08 -31.63 -35.00
N ASP A 284 -8.36 -30.44 -34.53
CA ASP A 284 -9.30 -29.52 -35.17
C ASP A 284 -8.50 -28.39 -35.84
N GLU A 285 -8.40 -28.50 -37.17
CA GLU A 285 -7.87 -27.46 -38.05
C GLU A 285 -8.94 -26.37 -38.26
N GLY A 286 -8.80 -25.24 -37.59
CA GLY A 286 -9.62 -24.09 -37.96
C GLY A 286 -9.66 -22.92 -37.03
N ARG A 287 -8.54 -22.27 -36.80
CA ARG A 287 -8.47 -20.80 -36.61
C ARG A 287 -7.02 -20.32 -36.53
N ARG A 288 -6.47 -20.00 -37.69
CA ARG A 288 -5.31 -19.09 -37.76
C ARG A 288 -5.80 -17.68 -37.42
N GLU A 289 -5.78 -17.33 -36.15
CA GLU A 289 -5.73 -15.92 -35.77
C GLU A 289 -4.30 -15.44 -35.99
N THR A 290 -4.20 -14.46 -36.84
CA THR A 290 -2.98 -13.72 -37.15
C THR A 290 -2.36 -13.20 -35.85
N ARG A 291 -1.20 -13.76 -35.46
CA ARG A 291 -0.35 -13.19 -34.44
C ARG A 291 0.06 -11.79 -34.90
N SER A 292 -0.56 -10.77 -34.31
CA SER A 292 -0.08 -9.41 -34.37
C SER A 292 1.18 -9.33 -33.50
N ASN A 293 2.28 -8.96 -34.11
CA ASN A 293 3.55 -8.73 -33.46
C ASN A 293 3.40 -7.76 -32.28
N GLY A 294 3.80 -8.20 -31.07
CA GLY A 294 4.39 -7.34 -30.06
C GLY A 294 3.48 -6.32 -29.35
N ALA A 295 2.21 -6.64 -29.09
CA ALA A 295 1.45 -5.90 -28.08
C ALA A 295 1.61 -6.66 -26.75
N GLY A 296 2.55 -6.22 -25.91
CA GLY A 296 2.63 -6.68 -24.53
C GLY A 296 1.26 -6.52 -23.85
N ALA A 297 0.91 -7.46 -22.97
CA ALA A 297 -0.34 -7.39 -22.21
C ALA A 297 -0.47 -6.01 -21.57
N CYS A 298 -1.45 -5.23 -22.00
CA CYS A 298 -1.72 -3.90 -21.45
C CYS A 298 -2.52 -4.12 -20.15
N PHE A 299 -1.85 -3.97 -19.01
CA PHE A 299 -2.53 -4.02 -17.72
C PHE A 299 -3.37 -2.75 -17.51
N ARG A 300 -4.56 -2.92 -16.95
CA ARG A 300 -5.44 -1.81 -16.62
C ARG A 300 -5.39 -1.53 -15.14
N PHE A 301 -4.39 -0.76 -14.70
CA PHE A 301 -4.27 -0.36 -13.31
C PHE A 301 -5.44 0.56 -12.89
N GLY A 302 -6.60 -0.06 -12.61
CA GLY A 302 -7.86 0.62 -12.37
C GLY A 302 -8.17 0.92 -10.91
N ALA A 303 -7.44 0.31 -9.96
CA ALA A 303 -7.63 0.56 -8.54
C ALA A 303 -6.32 0.58 -7.76
N GLY A 304 -6.36 1.17 -6.57
CA GLY A 304 -5.23 1.20 -5.66
C GLY A 304 -5.56 1.75 -4.30
N LEU A 305 -4.53 1.78 -3.46
CA LEU A 305 -4.56 2.38 -2.13
C LEU A 305 -3.34 3.29 -1.95
N VAL A 306 -3.56 4.45 -1.38
CA VAL A 306 -2.50 5.25 -0.77
C VAL A 306 -2.52 5.00 0.72
N ASN A 307 -1.46 4.39 1.24
CA ASN A 307 -1.32 4.12 2.68
C ASN A 307 -0.41 5.15 3.34
N TYR A 308 -0.85 5.67 4.48
CA TYR A 308 -0.14 6.68 5.27
C TYR A 308 0.32 6.08 6.59
N TYR A 309 1.62 6.04 6.81
CA TYR A 309 2.21 5.49 8.02
C TYR A 309 2.86 6.59 8.85
N ARG A 310 2.72 6.52 10.16
CA ARG A 310 3.42 7.33 11.15
C ARG A 310 4.30 6.44 12.02
N SER A 311 5.19 7.04 12.79
CA SER A 311 6.00 6.29 13.75
C SER A 311 5.14 5.38 14.62
N GLY A 312 5.48 4.09 14.65
CA GLY A 312 4.75 3.06 15.38
C GLY A 312 3.58 2.43 14.61
N ASP A 313 3.24 2.91 13.42
CA ASP A 313 2.26 2.25 12.57
C ASP A 313 2.86 1.02 11.91
N ALA A 314 2.01 0.04 11.67
CA ALA A 314 2.36 -1.21 11.00
C ALA A 314 1.17 -1.72 10.19
N LEU A 315 1.45 -2.42 9.11
CA LEU A 315 0.49 -3.22 8.36
C LEU A 315 0.80 -4.70 8.62
N ALA A 316 -0.13 -5.40 9.25
CA ALA A 316 0.05 -6.81 9.57
C ALA A 316 0.09 -7.66 8.28
N GLY A 317 0.69 -8.84 8.38
CA GLY A 317 0.77 -9.77 7.26
C GLY A 317 -0.60 -10.17 6.74
N HIS A 318 -0.79 -10.01 5.43
CA HIS A 318 -2.01 -10.28 4.68
C HIS A 318 -1.65 -10.74 3.27
N VAL A 319 -2.64 -11.17 2.55
CA VAL A 319 -2.60 -11.46 1.11
C VAL A 319 -3.58 -10.52 0.43
N ASP A 320 -3.17 -9.94 -0.69
CA ASP A 320 -4.07 -9.18 -1.55
C ASP A 320 -4.81 -10.17 -2.46
N ASP A 321 -6.04 -10.52 -2.08
CA ASP A 321 -6.87 -11.54 -2.74
C ASP A 321 -8.27 -11.01 -3.13
N ALA A 322 -8.37 -9.69 -3.30
CA ALA A 322 -9.62 -9.00 -3.59
C ALA A 322 -9.97 -9.00 -5.09
N GLU A 323 -8.98 -9.18 -5.95
CA GLU A 323 -9.13 -9.09 -7.39
C GLU A 323 -9.61 -10.43 -7.99
N ASN A 324 -10.34 -10.35 -9.12
CA ASN A 324 -10.85 -11.53 -9.81
C ASN A 324 -9.72 -12.34 -10.48
N ASP A 325 -8.71 -11.66 -11.00
CA ASP A 325 -7.55 -12.29 -11.63
C ASP A 325 -6.28 -12.04 -10.81
N LEU A 326 -5.90 -13.03 -10.02
CA LEU A 326 -4.69 -13.00 -9.19
C LEU A 326 -3.40 -13.29 -9.99
N LYS A 327 -3.45 -13.42 -11.31
CA LYS A 327 -2.27 -13.50 -12.17
C LYS A 327 -1.71 -12.10 -12.47
N LYS A 328 -2.55 -11.08 -12.40
CA LYS A 328 -2.17 -9.69 -12.67
C LYS A 328 -1.32 -9.10 -11.55
N PRO A 329 -0.26 -8.36 -11.88
CA PRO A 329 0.69 -7.87 -10.89
C PRO A 329 0.10 -6.76 -10.00
N ILE A 330 0.71 -6.59 -8.83
CA ILE A 330 0.56 -5.40 -7.98
C ILE A 330 1.86 -4.62 -8.06
N VAL A 331 1.77 -3.31 -8.27
CA VAL A 331 2.90 -2.39 -8.22
C VAL A 331 2.78 -1.51 -6.99
N SER A 332 3.83 -1.44 -6.19
CA SER A 332 3.87 -0.73 -4.92
C SER A 332 5.05 0.23 -4.86
N PHE A 333 4.79 1.53 -4.66
CA PHE A 333 5.79 2.58 -4.56
C PHE A 333 5.98 3.04 -3.12
N SER A 334 7.23 3.20 -2.71
CA SER A 334 7.61 3.67 -1.38
C SER A 334 8.06 5.12 -1.43
N LEU A 335 7.50 5.98 -0.58
CA LEU A 335 7.78 7.42 -0.53
C LEU A 335 8.00 7.87 0.93
N GLY A 336 9.00 8.70 1.17
CA GLY A 336 9.29 9.26 2.48
C GLY A 336 10.18 8.38 3.34
N SER A 337 9.74 8.05 4.55
CA SER A 337 10.54 7.27 5.51
C SER A 337 10.75 5.83 5.05
N PRO A 338 11.94 5.25 5.25
CA PRO A 338 12.19 3.83 4.96
C PRO A 338 11.32 2.89 5.79
N CYS A 339 11.10 1.70 5.28
CA CYS A 339 10.33 0.67 5.97
C CYS A 339 10.96 -0.71 5.84
N VAL A 340 10.62 -1.60 6.78
CA VAL A 340 10.77 -3.04 6.57
C VAL A 340 9.52 -3.53 5.87
N PHE A 341 9.69 -4.18 4.72
CA PHE A 341 8.68 -4.92 4.01
C PHE A 341 8.98 -6.41 4.16
N LEU A 342 8.03 -7.17 4.66
CA LEU A 342 8.14 -8.62 4.80
C LEU A 342 7.39 -9.29 3.66
N LEU A 343 8.02 -10.26 3.02
CA LEU A 343 7.40 -11.13 2.03
C LEU A 343 7.59 -12.59 2.43
N GLY A 344 6.51 -13.26 2.77
CA GLY A 344 6.45 -14.65 3.23
C GLY A 344 6.23 -15.65 2.11
N GLY A 345 5.71 -16.81 2.49
CA GLY A 345 5.25 -17.86 1.60
C GLY A 345 3.74 -17.83 1.34
N ASP A 346 3.24 -19.00 0.95
CA ASP A 346 1.80 -19.21 0.72
C ASP A 346 1.03 -19.31 2.04
N ASP A 347 1.73 -19.61 3.12
CA ASP A 347 1.19 -19.61 4.47
C ASP A 347 2.05 -18.76 5.43
N ARG A 348 1.62 -18.66 6.68
CA ARG A 348 2.31 -17.87 7.72
C ARG A 348 3.43 -18.64 8.44
N ASP A 349 3.60 -19.92 8.19
CA ASP A 349 4.59 -20.75 8.86
C ASP A 349 5.94 -20.71 8.15
N GLU A 350 5.98 -20.22 6.92
CA GLU A 350 7.22 -19.93 6.22
C GLU A 350 7.83 -18.60 6.69
N LYS A 351 9.13 -18.63 7.01
CA LYS A 351 9.88 -17.44 7.41
C LYS A 351 9.91 -16.43 6.27
N PRO A 352 9.42 -15.18 6.46
CA PRO A 352 9.45 -14.18 5.43
C PRO A 352 10.87 -13.66 5.15
N SER A 353 11.11 -13.24 3.92
CA SER A 353 12.24 -12.39 3.56
C SER A 353 11.93 -10.95 3.98
N ALA A 354 12.92 -10.24 4.49
CA ALA A 354 12.79 -8.85 4.90
C ALA A 354 13.53 -7.95 3.90
N LEU A 355 12.86 -6.93 3.40
CA LEU A 355 13.41 -5.89 2.54
C LEU A 355 13.38 -4.55 3.27
N LEU A 356 14.48 -3.82 3.25
CA LEU A 356 14.52 -2.42 3.65
C LEU A 356 14.28 -1.55 2.42
N LEU A 357 13.05 -1.09 2.26
CA LEU A 357 12.65 -0.22 1.15
C LEU A 357 12.81 1.24 1.52
N ARG A 358 13.22 2.04 0.55
CA ARG A 358 13.52 3.46 0.71
C ARG A 358 12.62 4.32 -0.18
N SER A 359 12.66 5.63 0.02
CA SER A 359 11.92 6.58 -0.83
C SER A 359 12.36 6.47 -2.28
N GLY A 360 11.39 6.34 -3.18
CA GLY A 360 11.61 6.17 -4.61
C GLY A 360 11.69 4.72 -5.08
N ASP A 361 11.76 3.74 -4.17
CA ASP A 361 11.76 2.33 -4.54
C ASP A 361 10.37 1.86 -4.96
N ALA A 362 10.33 0.91 -5.90
CA ALA A 362 9.13 0.17 -6.23
C ALA A 362 9.33 -1.34 -6.02
N VAL A 363 8.24 -2.01 -5.69
CA VAL A 363 8.14 -3.47 -5.62
C VAL A 363 7.00 -3.91 -6.51
N VAL A 364 7.26 -4.88 -7.38
CA VAL A 364 6.23 -5.56 -8.15
C VAL A 364 6.05 -6.95 -7.58
N LEU A 365 4.82 -7.29 -7.20
CA LEU A 365 4.42 -8.63 -6.84
C LEU A 365 3.67 -9.25 -8.01
N ALA A 366 4.29 -10.21 -8.66
CA ALA A 366 3.77 -10.93 -9.82
C ALA A 366 3.91 -12.44 -9.60
N ARG A 367 3.36 -13.24 -10.50
CA ARG A 367 3.51 -14.71 -10.49
C ARG A 367 3.21 -15.30 -9.11
N GLU A 368 4.08 -16.15 -8.57
CA GLU A 368 3.95 -16.77 -7.24
C GLU A 368 3.88 -15.73 -6.12
N SER A 369 4.71 -14.67 -6.20
CA SER A 369 4.75 -13.63 -5.16
C SER A 369 3.48 -12.79 -5.09
N ARG A 370 2.62 -12.82 -6.12
CA ARG A 370 1.33 -12.13 -6.15
C ARG A 370 0.37 -12.58 -5.03
N ARG A 371 0.47 -13.84 -4.62
CA ARG A 371 -0.42 -14.46 -3.63
C ARG A 371 0.23 -14.69 -2.27
N ARG A 372 1.48 -14.24 -2.09
CA ARG A 372 2.23 -14.47 -0.85
C ARG A 372 1.84 -13.49 0.24
N PHE A 373 1.94 -13.96 1.49
CA PHE A 373 1.78 -13.11 2.67
C PHE A 373 2.82 -12.00 2.66
N HIS A 374 2.37 -10.76 2.83
CA HIS A 374 3.25 -9.61 2.94
C HIS A 374 2.76 -8.61 3.99
N GLY A 375 3.65 -7.75 4.46
CA GLY A 375 3.30 -6.76 5.48
C GLY A 375 4.42 -5.76 5.73
N VAL A 376 4.08 -4.69 6.45
CA VAL A 376 5.00 -3.63 6.84
C VAL A 376 5.01 -3.52 8.37
N PRO A 377 5.86 -4.27 9.07
CA PRO A 377 5.89 -4.27 10.53
C PRO A 377 6.44 -2.97 11.11
N ARG A 378 7.23 -2.19 10.34
CA ARG A 378 7.89 -0.99 10.84
C ARG A 378 8.23 0.01 9.73
N ILE A 379 8.12 1.30 10.06
CA ILE A 379 8.76 2.40 9.36
C ILE A 379 9.82 3.04 10.26
N PHE A 380 10.84 3.65 9.66
CA PHE A 380 11.90 4.36 10.38
C PHE A 380 11.76 5.84 10.17
N THR A 381 11.40 6.56 11.23
CA THR A 381 11.28 8.02 11.19
C THR A 381 12.50 8.69 11.78
N LYS A 382 12.71 9.96 11.44
CA LYS A 382 13.82 10.76 11.97
C LYS A 382 13.90 10.73 13.50
N GLN A 383 12.78 10.57 14.19
CA GLN A 383 12.72 10.57 15.66
C GLN A 383 13.31 9.31 16.29
N GLU A 384 13.53 8.27 15.52
CA GLU A 384 13.97 6.98 16.04
C GLU A 384 15.48 6.80 16.07
N ASN A 385 16.24 7.64 15.35
CA ASN A 385 17.71 7.55 15.22
C ASN A 385 18.23 6.13 14.92
N ALA A 386 17.43 5.32 14.22
CA ALA A 386 17.81 3.97 13.84
C ALA A 386 18.90 4.01 12.78
N VAL A 387 19.88 3.12 12.89
CA VAL A 387 20.99 3.00 11.95
C VAL A 387 20.94 1.66 11.20
N ASP A 388 21.46 1.67 9.99
CA ASP A 388 21.65 0.45 9.18
C ASP A 388 22.92 -0.31 9.62
N GLY A 389 23.23 -1.41 8.92
CA GLY A 389 24.41 -2.24 9.18
C GLY A 389 25.76 -1.53 8.99
N ARG A 390 25.75 -0.34 8.36
CA ARG A 390 26.95 0.51 8.15
C ARG A 390 27.06 1.63 9.18
N GLY A 391 26.10 1.75 10.09
CA GLY A 391 26.01 2.82 11.08
C GLY A 391 25.41 4.13 10.54
N GLU A 392 24.87 4.13 9.31
CA GLU A 392 24.18 5.29 8.74
C GLU A 392 22.74 5.38 9.24
N LEU A 393 22.26 6.60 9.47
CA LEU A 393 20.87 6.83 9.88
C LEU A 393 19.91 6.33 8.78
N LEU A 394 19.02 5.39 9.13
CA LEU A 394 18.00 4.86 8.22
C LEU A 394 17.08 5.96 7.69
N ALA A 395 16.68 6.88 8.56
CA ALA A 395 15.81 8.00 8.22
C ALA A 395 16.59 9.33 8.19
N ALA A 396 17.76 9.34 7.55
CA ALA A 396 18.46 10.58 7.27
C ALA A 396 17.59 11.51 6.41
N PRO A 397 17.61 12.84 6.63
CA PRO A 397 16.94 13.79 5.77
C PRO A 397 17.38 13.63 4.32
N ASN A 398 16.42 13.55 3.41
CA ASN A 398 16.66 13.37 1.98
C ASN A 398 15.92 14.46 1.16
N GLU A 399 15.98 14.37 -0.15
CA GLU A 399 15.42 15.35 -1.08
C GLU A 399 13.92 15.58 -0.96
N VAL A 400 13.18 14.66 -0.34
CA VAL A 400 11.73 14.75 -0.15
C VAL A 400 11.30 14.96 1.30
N SER A 401 12.21 14.80 2.26
CA SER A 401 11.91 14.89 3.70
C SER A 401 12.64 16.01 4.42
N ASP A 402 13.46 16.80 3.71
CA ASP A 402 14.15 17.95 4.26
C ASP A 402 13.50 19.26 3.76
N PRO A 403 12.84 20.05 4.62
CA PRO A 403 12.25 21.33 4.21
C PRO A 403 13.25 22.33 3.61
N LYS A 404 14.54 22.20 3.91
CA LYS A 404 15.59 23.04 3.32
C LYS A 404 15.91 22.66 1.88
N ARG A 405 15.75 21.38 1.54
CA ARG A 405 15.96 20.86 0.19
C ARG A 405 14.69 20.93 -0.67
N TRP A 406 13.55 21.15 -0.04
CA TRP A 406 12.25 21.28 -0.70
C TRP A 406 11.47 22.49 -0.16
N PRO A 407 11.98 23.70 -0.42
CA PRO A 407 11.41 24.94 0.13
C PRO A 407 10.03 25.31 -0.46
N GLU A 408 9.64 24.76 -1.61
CA GLU A 408 8.33 25.02 -2.24
C GLU A 408 7.19 24.38 -1.45
N TYR A 409 7.44 23.25 -0.78
CA TYR A 409 6.45 22.50 0.00
C TYR A 409 7.02 22.06 1.37
N PRO A 410 7.41 23.00 2.22
CA PRO A 410 8.11 22.68 3.49
C PRO A 410 7.22 21.91 4.46
N GLU A 411 5.88 22.09 4.43
CA GLU A 411 4.92 21.35 5.25
C GLU A 411 4.85 19.89 4.83
N VAL A 412 4.83 19.61 3.52
CA VAL A 412 4.85 18.25 2.98
C VAL A 412 6.16 17.58 3.37
N ALA A 413 7.30 18.24 3.21
CA ALA A 413 8.60 17.71 3.63
C ALA A 413 8.63 17.37 5.14
N ARG A 414 8.08 18.23 6.01
CA ARG A 414 7.96 17.95 7.45
C ARG A 414 7.03 16.79 7.73
N TYR A 415 5.91 16.72 7.01
CA TYR A 415 4.96 15.62 7.12
C TYR A 415 5.63 14.29 6.80
N VAL A 416 6.37 14.23 5.71
CA VAL A 416 7.06 13.03 5.22
C VAL A 416 8.26 12.63 6.08
N ALA A 417 8.99 13.60 6.67
CA ALA A 417 10.08 13.32 7.62
C ALA A 417 9.62 12.50 8.84
N GLY A 418 8.35 12.58 9.20
CA GLY A 418 7.71 11.83 10.29
C GLY A 418 6.87 10.66 9.86
N GLY A 419 6.92 10.28 8.58
CA GLY A 419 6.04 9.25 8.06
C GLY A 419 6.46 8.67 6.71
N ARG A 420 5.69 7.70 6.25
CA ARG A 420 5.82 7.05 4.94
C ARG A 420 4.49 7.11 4.23
N VAL A 421 4.53 7.35 2.93
CA VAL A 421 3.42 7.16 2.01
C VAL A 421 3.75 5.95 1.13
N ASN A 422 2.78 5.10 0.91
CA ASN A 422 2.89 3.99 -0.02
C ASN A 422 1.72 4.05 -1.00
N ILE A 423 2.00 3.99 -2.29
CA ILE A 423 1.00 3.92 -3.34
C ILE A 423 1.06 2.51 -3.91
N SER A 424 -0.01 1.73 -3.75
CA SER A 424 -0.13 0.37 -4.28
C SER A 424 -1.25 0.32 -5.30
N VAL A 425 -0.92 -0.11 -6.52
CA VAL A 425 -1.85 -0.09 -7.67
C VAL A 425 -1.97 -1.48 -8.25
N ARG A 426 -3.17 -1.81 -8.72
CA ARG A 426 -3.54 -3.14 -9.21
C ARG A 426 -4.56 -3.07 -10.34
N ASP A 427 -4.57 -4.09 -11.16
CA ASP A 427 -5.60 -4.33 -12.16
C ASP A 427 -6.78 -5.07 -11.51
N ILE A 428 -8.00 -4.62 -11.77
CA ILE A 428 -9.23 -5.16 -11.17
C ILE A 428 -10.25 -5.66 -12.22
N ASP A 429 -9.88 -5.66 -13.50
CA ASP A 429 -10.74 -6.11 -14.61
C ASP A 429 -10.56 -7.58 -14.94
#